data_db0320b642ca8598cf42c8e8d451d7a4
#
_entry.id   db0320b642ca8598cf42c8e8d451d7a4
#
_cell.length_a   1.000
_cell.length_b   1.000
_cell.length_c   1.000
_cell.angle_alpha   90.00
_cell.angle_beta   90.00
_cell.angle_gamma   90.00
#
_symmetry.space_group_name_H-M   'P 1'
#
loop_
_entity.id
_entity.type
_entity.pdbx_description
1 polymer ?
#
loop_
_entity_poly.entity_id
_entity_poly.type
_entity_poly.pdbx_seq_one_letter_code
_entity_poly.pdbx_strand_id
1 'polypeptide(L)'
;LTGIGTVLCDNPALNVRLNTDELGIQGEVRQPLRVLLDSQLRCPLDAKWLQVAGQTTIYTCSQDTHKIAQLQQAGVNVRPFTGDSLDLSAVMQALLDDGVNEVHVEAGATLSGALLEQGLADELVIYMAPHLMGSDARALFTLPHIQRMHERLALKIQDIRAVGQDWRILATLA
;
A
#
# COMPACT_ATOMS: atom_id res chain seq x y z
N LEU A 1 -3.30 1.51 1.41
CA LEU A 1 -3.17 0.10 1.06
C LEU A 1 -1.71 -0.34 1.20
N THR A 2 -1.46 -1.55 1.69
CA THR A 2 -0.11 -2.12 1.81
C THR A 2 -0.10 -3.63 1.53
N GLY A 3 1.10 -4.20 1.35
CA GLY A 3 1.32 -5.64 1.24
C GLY A 3 1.82 -6.26 2.54
N ILE A 4 1.62 -7.59 2.70
CA ILE A 4 2.03 -8.32 3.91
C ILE A 4 3.54 -8.19 4.22
N GLY A 5 4.38 -8.05 3.19
CA GLY A 5 5.82 -7.85 3.39
C GLY A 5 6.15 -6.62 4.22
N THR A 6 5.46 -5.51 4.01
CA THR A 6 5.61 -4.27 4.80
C THR A 6 5.16 -4.48 6.25
N VAL A 7 4.03 -5.18 6.47
CA VAL A 7 3.54 -5.48 7.84
C VAL A 7 4.54 -6.33 8.61
N LEU A 8 5.09 -7.37 7.98
CA LEU A 8 6.04 -8.29 8.61
C LEU A 8 7.41 -7.64 8.88
N CYS A 9 7.82 -6.67 8.05
CA CYS A 9 9.13 -6.01 8.16
C CYS A 9 9.08 -4.84 9.15
N ASP A 10 8.08 -3.96 8.99
CA ASP A 10 8.08 -2.64 9.61
C ASP A 10 6.98 -2.49 10.68
N ASN A 11 6.02 -3.41 10.73
CA ASN A 11 4.86 -3.37 11.62
C ASN A 11 4.22 -1.96 11.72
N PRO A 12 3.79 -1.37 10.58
CA PRO A 12 3.33 0.02 10.53
C PRO A 12 1.94 0.16 11.18
N ALA A 13 1.61 1.37 11.63
CA ALA A 13 0.28 1.69 12.15
C ALA A 13 -0.72 2.07 11.05
N LEU A 14 -0.26 2.59 9.91
CA LEU A 14 -1.05 3.03 8.76
C LEU A 14 -2.20 3.98 9.14
N ASN A 15 -1.93 4.96 9.97
CA ASN A 15 -2.90 5.89 10.51
C ASN A 15 -2.44 7.35 10.37
N VAL A 16 -3.37 8.28 10.37
CA VAL A 16 -3.07 9.70 10.52
C VAL A 16 -2.61 9.94 11.96
N ARG A 17 -1.42 10.56 12.13
CA ARG A 17 -0.80 10.84 13.42
C ARG A 17 -0.88 12.31 13.84
N LEU A 18 -1.22 13.19 12.89
CA LEU A 18 -1.42 14.59 13.15
C LEU A 18 -2.76 14.81 13.87
N ASN A 19 -2.79 15.75 14.82
CA ASN A 19 -4.00 16.17 15.51
C ASN A 19 -4.77 17.22 14.69
N THR A 20 -5.94 17.64 15.19
CA THR A 20 -6.82 18.59 14.50
C THR A 20 -6.18 19.96 14.31
N ASP A 21 -5.39 20.43 15.29
CA ASP A 21 -4.72 21.73 15.23
C ASP A 21 -3.61 21.73 14.17
N GLU A 22 -2.83 20.64 14.10
CA GLU A 22 -1.78 20.45 13.09
C GLU A 22 -2.35 20.33 11.67
N LEU A 23 -3.55 19.77 11.54
CA LEU A 23 -4.26 19.65 10.26
C LEU A 23 -5.07 20.91 9.91
N GLY A 24 -5.27 21.83 10.84
CA GLY A 24 -6.11 23.02 10.66
C GLY A 24 -7.59 22.68 10.41
N ILE A 25 -8.10 21.57 10.95
CA ILE A 25 -9.48 21.13 10.79
C ILE A 25 -10.27 21.23 12.09
N GLN A 26 -11.61 21.35 11.94
CA GLN A 26 -12.54 21.26 13.08
C GLN A 26 -13.15 19.85 13.13
N GLY A 27 -13.34 19.31 14.34
CA GLY A 27 -13.93 18.00 14.56
C GLY A 27 -12.87 16.89 14.72
N GLU A 28 -13.25 15.65 14.51
CA GLU A 28 -12.37 14.49 14.67
C GLU A 28 -11.52 14.22 13.42
N VAL A 29 -10.29 13.77 13.64
CA VAL A 29 -9.39 13.35 12.54
C VAL A 29 -9.90 12.06 11.95
N ARG A 30 -10.38 12.12 10.69
CA ARG A 30 -10.83 10.94 9.97
C ARG A 30 -9.65 10.00 9.70
N GLN A 31 -9.77 8.76 10.16
CA GLN A 31 -8.79 7.73 9.84
C GLN A 31 -9.11 7.07 8.50
N PRO A 32 -8.09 6.72 7.69
CA PRO A 32 -8.29 6.03 6.43
C PRO A 32 -8.77 4.58 6.66
N LEU A 33 -9.49 4.02 5.70
CA LEU A 33 -9.62 2.57 5.58
C LEU A 33 -8.24 1.96 5.36
N ARG A 34 -7.81 1.08 6.23
CA ARG A 34 -6.52 0.38 6.11
C ARG A 34 -6.72 -0.96 5.42
N VAL A 35 -6.01 -1.14 4.32
CA VAL A 35 -6.15 -2.32 3.46
C VAL A 35 -4.84 -3.07 3.39
N LEU A 36 -4.90 -4.38 3.67
CA LEU A 36 -3.76 -5.30 3.56
C LEU A 36 -4.01 -6.34 2.47
N LEU A 37 -3.04 -6.49 1.57
CA LEU A 37 -2.98 -7.59 0.62
C LEU A 37 -2.11 -8.72 1.20
N ASP A 38 -2.74 -9.85 1.51
CA ASP A 38 -2.09 -10.99 2.17
C ASP A 38 -2.65 -12.32 1.65
N SER A 39 -2.22 -12.74 0.48
CA SER A 39 -2.72 -13.93 -0.20
C SER A 39 -2.72 -15.18 0.68
N GLN A 40 -1.74 -15.32 1.58
CA GLN A 40 -1.56 -16.50 2.44
C GLN A 40 -2.04 -16.28 3.89
N LEU A 41 -2.63 -15.11 4.19
CA LEU A 41 -3.11 -14.74 5.52
C LEU A 41 -2.03 -14.87 6.63
N ARG A 42 -0.83 -14.33 6.37
CA ARG A 42 0.32 -14.37 7.29
C ARG A 42 0.30 -13.27 8.34
N CYS A 43 -0.64 -12.33 8.24
CA CYS A 43 -0.75 -11.20 9.16
C CYS A 43 -0.78 -11.70 10.62
N PRO A 44 0.12 -11.17 11.48
CA PRO A 44 0.07 -11.48 12.92
C PRO A 44 -1.18 -10.85 13.56
N LEU A 45 -1.78 -11.54 14.53
CA LEU A 45 -2.95 -11.06 15.26
C LEU A 45 -2.64 -9.86 16.17
N ASP A 46 -1.38 -9.71 16.54
CA ASP A 46 -0.84 -8.61 17.36
C ASP A 46 -0.21 -7.47 16.52
N ALA A 47 -0.40 -7.49 15.21
CA ALA A 47 0.12 -6.44 14.33
C ALA A 47 -0.39 -5.06 14.75
N LYS A 48 0.52 -4.07 14.79
CA LYS A 48 0.26 -2.73 15.31
C LYS A 48 -0.93 -2.04 14.63
N TRP A 49 -1.07 -2.20 13.30
CA TRP A 49 -2.16 -1.59 12.54
C TRP A 49 -3.55 -2.12 12.93
N LEU A 50 -3.65 -3.32 13.54
CA LEU A 50 -4.88 -3.88 14.07
C LEU A 50 -5.27 -3.25 15.42
N GLN A 51 -4.30 -2.73 16.16
CA GLN A 51 -4.49 -2.15 17.50
C GLN A 51 -4.92 -0.68 17.45
N VAL A 52 -4.87 -0.06 16.28
CA VAL A 52 -5.22 1.35 16.08
C VAL A 52 -6.69 1.46 15.67
N ALA A 53 -7.43 2.42 16.23
CA ALA A 53 -8.82 2.69 15.87
C ALA A 53 -8.99 2.96 14.36
N GLY A 54 -10.12 2.53 13.80
CA GLY A 54 -10.50 2.70 12.39
C GLY A 54 -10.75 1.37 11.67
N GLN A 55 -11.29 1.46 10.46
CA GLN A 55 -11.67 0.30 9.67
C GLN A 55 -10.43 -0.39 9.07
N THR A 56 -10.44 -1.72 9.07
CA THR A 56 -9.38 -2.55 8.52
C THR A 56 -9.96 -3.65 7.63
N THR A 57 -9.36 -3.85 6.46
CA THR A 57 -9.73 -4.92 5.53
C THR A 57 -8.49 -5.71 5.11
N ILE A 58 -8.59 -7.04 5.10
CA ILE A 58 -7.59 -7.94 4.54
C ILE A 58 -8.18 -8.65 3.33
N TYR A 59 -7.55 -8.55 2.19
CA TYR A 59 -7.81 -9.39 1.03
C TYR A 59 -6.86 -10.60 1.05
N THR A 60 -7.40 -11.82 0.91
CA THR A 60 -6.63 -13.05 1.02
C THR A 60 -7.13 -14.13 0.06
N CYS A 61 -6.26 -15.07 -0.32
CA CYS A 61 -6.64 -16.31 -1.02
C CYS A 61 -6.64 -17.51 -0.05
N SER A 62 -6.31 -17.30 1.23
CA SER A 62 -6.28 -18.35 2.24
C SER A 62 -7.69 -18.84 2.57
N GLN A 63 -7.81 -20.15 2.75
CA GLN A 63 -9.02 -20.84 3.20
C GLN A 63 -8.92 -21.25 4.70
N ASP A 64 -7.97 -20.71 5.44
CA ASP A 64 -7.82 -20.96 6.88
C ASP A 64 -8.97 -20.29 7.65
N THR A 65 -10.06 -21.02 7.79
CA THR A 65 -11.29 -20.56 8.46
C THR A 65 -11.04 -20.20 9.92
N HIS A 66 -10.09 -20.87 10.60
CA HIS A 66 -9.76 -20.58 11.99
C HIS A 66 -9.09 -19.19 12.11
N LYS A 67 -8.09 -18.92 11.31
CA LYS A 67 -7.40 -17.62 11.31
C LYS A 67 -8.29 -16.50 10.82
N ILE A 68 -9.13 -16.75 9.82
CA ILE A 68 -10.15 -15.80 9.35
C ILE A 68 -11.08 -15.42 10.53
N ALA A 69 -11.60 -16.41 11.27
CA ALA A 69 -12.47 -16.15 12.41
C ALA A 69 -11.77 -15.33 13.52
N GLN A 70 -10.50 -15.62 13.81
CA GLN A 70 -9.73 -14.86 14.80
C GLN A 70 -9.57 -13.39 14.38
N LEU A 71 -9.24 -13.11 13.10
CA LEU A 71 -9.11 -11.75 12.59
C LEU A 71 -10.46 -11.03 12.61
N GLN A 72 -11.54 -11.70 12.23
CA GLN A 72 -12.88 -11.14 12.29
C GLN A 72 -13.33 -10.80 13.73
N GLN A 73 -12.99 -11.65 14.69
CA GLN A 73 -13.22 -11.38 16.12
C GLN A 73 -12.42 -10.15 16.61
N ALA A 74 -11.25 -9.90 16.02
CA ALA A 74 -10.47 -8.69 16.25
C ALA A 74 -10.99 -7.45 15.50
N GLY A 75 -12.14 -7.53 14.82
CA GLY A 75 -12.77 -6.42 14.10
C GLY A 75 -12.28 -6.21 12.67
N VAL A 76 -11.54 -7.16 12.11
CA VAL A 76 -11.02 -7.06 10.74
C VAL A 76 -12.06 -7.57 9.74
N ASN A 77 -12.32 -6.81 8.68
CA ASN A 77 -13.07 -7.30 7.53
C ASN A 77 -12.16 -8.18 6.66
N VAL A 78 -12.31 -9.51 6.75
CA VAL A 78 -11.52 -10.43 5.93
C VAL A 78 -12.31 -10.80 4.68
N ARG A 79 -11.73 -10.54 3.51
CA ARG A 79 -12.34 -10.78 2.19
C ARG A 79 -11.56 -11.86 1.44
N PRO A 80 -12.05 -13.10 1.38
CA PRO A 80 -11.41 -14.15 0.62
C PRO A 80 -11.64 -13.97 -0.88
N PHE A 81 -10.56 -14.22 -1.65
CA PHE A 81 -10.57 -14.30 -3.10
C PHE A 81 -10.26 -15.75 -3.52
N THR A 82 -10.71 -16.13 -4.70
CA THR A 82 -10.40 -17.43 -5.30
C THR A 82 -9.03 -17.40 -5.99
N GLY A 83 -8.32 -18.53 -6.00
CA GLY A 83 -7.01 -18.67 -6.64
C GLY A 83 -5.84 -18.65 -5.67
N ASP A 84 -4.62 -18.71 -6.20
CA ASP A 84 -3.37 -18.78 -5.41
C ASP A 84 -2.75 -17.40 -5.15
N SER A 85 -3.16 -16.41 -5.92
CA SER A 85 -2.71 -15.02 -5.82
C SER A 85 -3.87 -14.05 -5.96
N LEU A 86 -3.73 -12.88 -5.33
CA LEU A 86 -4.72 -11.81 -5.44
C LEU A 86 -4.64 -11.18 -6.84
N ASP A 87 -5.77 -11.11 -7.50
CA ASP A 87 -5.96 -10.27 -8.69
C ASP A 87 -6.08 -8.81 -8.23
N LEU A 88 -5.07 -7.99 -8.58
CA LEU A 88 -5.03 -6.59 -8.15
C LEU A 88 -6.15 -5.75 -8.78
N SER A 89 -6.53 -6.05 -10.03
CA SER A 89 -7.66 -5.37 -10.69
C SER A 89 -8.98 -5.66 -9.97
N ALA A 90 -9.21 -6.92 -9.59
CA ALA A 90 -10.39 -7.31 -8.83
C ALA A 90 -10.40 -6.70 -7.42
N VAL A 91 -9.23 -6.54 -6.78
CA VAL A 91 -9.10 -5.82 -5.50
C VAL A 91 -9.47 -4.35 -5.66
N MET A 92 -8.95 -3.67 -6.69
CA MET A 92 -9.29 -2.25 -6.94
C MET A 92 -10.78 -2.08 -7.24
N GLN A 93 -11.40 -3.00 -8.00
CA GLN A 93 -12.84 -2.98 -8.25
C GLN A 93 -13.62 -3.18 -6.94
N ALA A 94 -13.23 -4.11 -6.08
CA ALA A 94 -13.90 -4.32 -4.80
C ALA A 94 -13.79 -3.10 -3.86
N LEU A 95 -12.68 -2.37 -3.89
CA LEU A 95 -12.53 -1.10 -3.16
C LEU A 95 -13.45 -0.01 -3.73
N LEU A 96 -13.55 0.09 -5.06
CA LEU A 96 -14.47 1.01 -5.71
C LEU A 96 -15.92 0.72 -5.34
N ASP A 97 -16.33 -0.55 -5.34
CA ASP A 97 -17.67 -0.99 -4.95
C ASP A 97 -17.99 -0.66 -3.47
N ASP A 98 -16.96 -0.61 -2.62
CA ASP A 98 -17.05 -0.16 -1.22
C ASP A 98 -17.05 1.38 -1.08
N GLY A 99 -17.05 2.13 -2.18
CA GLY A 99 -17.07 3.59 -2.20
C GLY A 99 -15.71 4.25 -1.94
N VAL A 100 -14.60 3.53 -2.12
CA VAL A 100 -13.25 4.09 -2.04
C VAL A 100 -12.93 4.80 -3.35
N ASN A 101 -12.72 6.12 -3.31
CA ASN A 101 -12.42 6.92 -4.49
C ASN A 101 -10.92 7.12 -4.71
N GLU A 102 -10.10 6.98 -3.68
CA GLU A 102 -8.67 7.20 -3.73
C GLU A 102 -7.96 6.14 -2.89
N VAL A 103 -6.92 5.52 -3.46
CA VAL A 103 -6.11 4.50 -2.79
C VAL A 103 -4.67 4.99 -2.70
N HIS A 104 -4.25 5.35 -1.48
CA HIS A 104 -2.85 5.62 -1.20
C HIS A 104 -2.11 4.30 -0.92
N VAL A 105 -1.09 4.01 -1.73
CA VAL A 105 -0.32 2.76 -1.63
C VAL A 105 1.02 3.05 -0.97
N GLU A 106 1.23 2.47 0.21
CA GLU A 106 2.53 2.44 0.91
C GLU A 106 3.01 0.99 0.99
N ALA A 107 3.77 0.56 0.00
CA ALA A 107 4.16 -0.84 -0.15
C ALA A 107 5.62 -1.00 -0.58
N GLY A 108 6.13 -2.22 -0.44
CA GLY A 108 7.44 -2.57 -0.94
C GLY A 108 7.48 -2.74 -2.46
N ALA A 109 8.69 -2.86 -3.00
CA ALA A 109 8.98 -2.87 -4.43
C ALA A 109 8.12 -3.84 -5.26
N THR A 110 7.79 -5.02 -4.70
CA THR A 110 7.03 -6.06 -5.40
C THR A 110 5.60 -5.64 -5.69
N LEU A 111 4.87 -5.16 -4.67
CA LEU A 111 3.47 -4.74 -4.87
C LEU A 111 3.40 -3.46 -5.67
N SER A 112 4.26 -2.49 -5.38
CA SER A 112 4.32 -1.23 -6.14
C SER A 112 4.68 -1.48 -7.61
N GLY A 113 5.61 -2.38 -7.89
CA GLY A 113 5.96 -2.79 -9.25
C GLY A 113 4.79 -3.47 -9.97
N ALA A 114 4.09 -4.40 -9.31
CA ALA A 114 2.95 -5.10 -9.89
C ALA A 114 1.78 -4.15 -10.24
N LEU A 115 1.51 -3.14 -9.41
CA LEU A 115 0.51 -2.13 -9.70
C LEU A 115 0.90 -1.28 -10.91
N LEU A 116 2.18 -0.92 -11.04
CA LEU A 116 2.70 -0.18 -12.21
C LEU A 116 2.62 -1.01 -13.49
N GLU A 117 3.04 -2.27 -13.46
CA GLU A 117 3.00 -3.16 -14.63
C GLU A 117 1.57 -3.42 -15.14
N GLN A 118 0.58 -3.41 -14.23
CA GLN A 118 -0.83 -3.59 -14.57
C GLN A 118 -1.55 -2.28 -14.91
N GLY A 119 -0.86 -1.12 -14.89
CA GLY A 119 -1.46 0.18 -15.15
C GLY A 119 -2.51 0.59 -14.11
N LEU A 120 -2.35 0.14 -12.87
CA LEU A 120 -3.26 0.42 -11.75
C LEU A 120 -2.78 1.58 -10.85
N ALA A 121 -1.75 2.30 -11.28
CA ALA A 121 -1.23 3.47 -10.58
C ALA A 121 -1.40 4.71 -11.47
N ASP A 122 -2.13 5.71 -10.99
CA ASP A 122 -2.34 6.98 -11.69
C ASP A 122 -1.20 7.96 -11.42
N GLU A 123 -0.70 7.97 -10.20
CA GLU A 123 0.27 8.94 -9.72
C GLU A 123 1.36 8.27 -8.85
N LEU A 124 2.58 8.77 -8.98
CA LEU A 124 3.73 8.38 -8.17
C LEU A 124 4.19 9.56 -7.32
N VAL A 125 4.26 9.36 -6.01
CA VAL A 125 4.89 10.29 -5.08
C VAL A 125 6.19 9.65 -4.58
N ILE A 126 7.33 10.12 -5.08
CA ILE A 126 8.65 9.57 -4.74
C ILE A 126 9.37 10.53 -3.82
N TYR A 127 9.78 10.06 -2.65
CA TYR A 127 10.69 10.77 -1.76
C TYR A 127 12.11 10.23 -1.93
N MET A 128 13.04 11.10 -2.27
CA MET A 128 14.43 10.78 -2.47
C MET A 128 15.27 11.44 -1.38
N ALA A 129 15.77 10.62 -0.44
CA ALA A 129 16.73 11.08 0.56
C ALA A 129 18.12 11.29 -0.08
N PRO A 130 18.96 12.23 0.43
CA PRO A 130 20.28 12.51 -0.11
C PRO A 130 21.33 11.47 0.34
N HIS A 131 21.04 10.18 0.12
CA HIS A 131 21.88 9.06 0.51
C HIS A 131 22.15 8.14 -0.68
N LEU A 132 23.38 7.60 -0.73
CA LEU A 132 23.73 6.55 -1.67
C LEU A 132 23.75 5.21 -0.93
N MET A 133 23.14 4.22 -1.55
CA MET A 133 23.13 2.84 -1.05
C MET A 133 23.85 1.93 -2.06
N GLY A 134 24.38 0.82 -1.57
CA GLY A 134 25.05 -0.16 -2.43
C GLY A 134 24.07 -0.93 -3.34
N SER A 135 24.63 -1.71 -4.28
CA SER A 135 23.89 -2.49 -5.27
C SER A 135 22.93 -3.52 -4.67
N ASP A 136 23.18 -3.97 -3.44
CA ASP A 136 22.35 -4.95 -2.73
C ASP A 136 21.17 -4.32 -1.98
N ALA A 137 21.02 -2.99 -2.08
CA ALA A 137 19.87 -2.28 -1.54
C ALA A 137 18.56 -2.71 -2.25
N ARG A 138 17.45 -2.61 -1.52
CA ARG A 138 16.13 -2.90 -2.10
C ARG A 138 15.82 -1.90 -3.20
N ALA A 139 15.38 -2.40 -4.36
CA ALA A 139 14.91 -1.56 -5.45
C ALA A 139 13.65 -0.78 -5.05
N LEU A 140 13.42 0.37 -5.69
CA LEU A 140 12.19 1.13 -5.53
C LEU A 140 10.96 0.38 -6.08
N PHE A 141 11.14 -0.27 -7.24
CA PHE A 141 10.14 -1.11 -7.89
C PHE A 141 10.76 -2.42 -8.39
N THR A 142 10.02 -3.52 -8.30
CA THR A 142 10.37 -4.79 -8.96
C THR A 142 9.57 -4.87 -10.26
N LEU A 143 10.26 -4.72 -11.38
CA LEU A 143 9.67 -4.69 -12.73
C LEU A 143 10.35 -5.76 -13.61
N PRO A 144 10.06 -7.05 -13.41
CA PRO A 144 10.80 -8.14 -14.03
C PRO A 144 10.68 -8.21 -15.55
N HIS A 145 9.61 -7.65 -16.11
CA HIS A 145 9.36 -7.65 -17.54
C HIS A 145 10.03 -6.50 -18.28
N ILE A 146 10.58 -5.50 -17.56
CA ILE A 146 11.31 -4.37 -18.14
C ILE A 146 12.81 -4.69 -18.15
N GLN A 147 13.30 -5.17 -19.28
CA GLN A 147 14.71 -5.56 -19.45
C GLN A 147 15.44 -4.68 -20.47
N ARG A 148 14.72 -3.94 -21.30
CA ARG A 148 15.27 -3.11 -22.38
C ARG A 148 14.74 -1.68 -22.32
N MET A 149 15.53 -0.74 -22.82
CA MET A 149 15.19 0.68 -22.79
C MET A 149 13.84 1.03 -23.45
N HIS A 150 13.44 0.30 -24.50
CA HIS A 150 12.17 0.55 -25.17
C HIS A 150 10.93 0.04 -24.40
N GLU A 151 11.14 -0.84 -23.42
CA GLU A 151 10.10 -1.40 -22.55
C GLU A 151 9.85 -0.50 -21.32
N ARG A 152 10.66 0.54 -21.13
CA ARG A 152 10.58 1.43 -19.98
C ARG A 152 9.20 2.05 -19.80
N LEU A 153 8.75 2.17 -18.57
CA LEU A 153 7.62 3.03 -18.24
C LEU A 153 8.10 4.50 -18.26
N ALA A 154 7.54 5.29 -19.15
CA ALA A 154 7.84 6.70 -19.22
C ALA A 154 7.04 7.48 -18.16
N LEU A 155 7.70 8.41 -17.47
CA LEU A 155 7.07 9.26 -16.47
C LEU A 155 6.99 10.71 -16.98
N LYS A 156 5.86 11.34 -16.71
CA LYS A 156 5.69 12.78 -16.84
C LYS A 156 5.79 13.41 -15.46
N ILE A 157 6.89 14.09 -15.19
CA ILE A 157 7.11 14.78 -13.91
C ILE A 157 6.18 15.99 -13.86
N GLN A 158 5.40 16.11 -12.80
CA GLN A 158 4.46 17.18 -12.55
C GLN A 158 5.05 18.24 -11.61
N ASP A 159 5.78 17.81 -10.58
CA ASP A 159 6.38 18.68 -9.57
C ASP A 159 7.65 18.05 -8.98
N ILE A 160 8.63 18.88 -8.67
CA ILE A 160 9.80 18.51 -7.88
C ILE A 160 10.05 19.60 -6.86
N ARG A 161 10.06 19.24 -5.57
CA ARG A 161 10.33 20.21 -4.51
C ARG A 161 11.09 19.61 -3.34
N ALA A 162 11.84 20.44 -2.64
CA ALA A 162 12.51 20.07 -1.40
C ALA A 162 11.48 19.94 -0.26
N VAL A 163 11.65 18.89 0.57
CA VAL A 163 10.90 18.64 1.80
C VAL A 163 11.92 18.33 2.90
N GLY A 164 12.29 19.33 3.65
CA GLY A 164 13.44 19.23 4.57
C GLY A 164 14.74 19.01 3.79
N GLN A 165 15.40 17.88 4.04
CA GLN A 165 16.61 17.47 3.31
C GLN A 165 16.31 16.58 2.11
N ASP A 166 15.07 16.08 1.99
CA ASP A 166 14.64 15.17 0.94
C ASP A 166 14.07 15.93 -0.27
N TRP A 167 13.97 15.24 -1.39
CA TRP A 167 13.25 15.70 -2.57
C TRP A 167 11.96 14.91 -2.74
N ARG A 168 10.84 15.61 -2.95
CA ARG A 168 9.59 15.00 -3.36
C ARG A 168 9.40 15.18 -4.86
N ILE A 169 9.20 14.09 -5.57
CA ILE A 169 8.91 14.04 -7.00
C ILE A 169 7.47 13.54 -7.16
N LEU A 170 6.65 14.33 -7.83
CA LEU A 170 5.31 13.97 -8.25
C LEU A 170 5.31 13.67 -9.74
N ALA A 171 4.86 12.49 -10.14
CA ALA A 171 4.85 12.06 -11.52
C ALA A 171 3.63 11.20 -11.86
N THR A 172 3.22 11.22 -13.12
CA THR A 172 2.22 10.32 -13.70
C THR A 172 2.89 9.41 -14.73
N LEU A 173 2.27 8.29 -15.07
CA LEU A 173 2.65 7.52 -16.25
C LEU A 173 2.33 8.34 -17.51
N ALA A 174 3.23 8.29 -18.52
CA ALA A 174 3.10 9.07 -19.74
C ALA A 174 2.30 8.31 -20.81
#